data_c0537549526697d5753e97ca69f37d3b
#
_entry.id   c0537549526697d5753e97ca69f37d3b
#
_cell.length_a   1.000
_cell.length_b   1.000
_cell.length_c   1.000
_cell.angle_alpha   90.00
_cell.angle_beta   90.00
_cell.angle_gamma   90.00
#
_symmetry.space_group_name_H-M   'P 1'
#
loop_
_entity.id
_entity.type
_entity.pdbx_description
1 polymer ?
#
loop_
_entity_poly.entity_id
_entity_poly.type
_entity_poly.pdbx_seq_one_letter_code
_entity_poly.pdbx_strand_id
1 'polypeptide(L)'
;MSDEQLVDIFMGVFKSEGVKCECDREFGIIVFWLMNLDNAIYIDGGLVSFCPNSILPRYYREHVDKIIRVMMTTIRLTLKGNKNA
;
A
#
# COMPACT_ATOMS: atom_id res chain seq x y z
N MET A 1 10.83 2.06 13.50
CA MET A 1 10.58 1.11 12.39
C MET A 1 11.26 1.62 11.14
N SER A 2 12.02 0.77 10.48
CA SER A 2 12.70 1.12 9.23
C SER A 2 11.75 0.96 8.04
N ASP A 3 12.15 1.53 6.88
CA ASP A 3 11.39 1.33 5.65
C ASP A 3 11.33 -0.14 5.27
N GLU A 4 12.41 -0.90 5.47
CA GLU A 4 12.42 -2.33 5.17
C GLU A 4 11.48 -3.14 6.04
N GLN A 5 11.36 -2.80 7.31
CA GLN A 5 10.37 -3.42 8.20
C GLN A 5 8.95 -3.12 7.73
N LEU A 6 8.71 -1.90 7.29
CA LEU A 6 7.41 -1.49 6.75
C LEU A 6 7.09 -2.25 5.46
N VAL A 7 8.08 -2.44 4.59
CA VAL A 7 7.94 -3.25 3.37
C VAL A 7 7.50 -4.67 3.71
N ASP A 8 8.14 -5.31 4.69
CA ASP A 8 7.80 -6.68 5.10
C ASP A 8 6.36 -6.77 5.59
N ILE A 9 5.92 -5.79 6.39
CA ILE A 9 4.55 -5.73 6.89
C ILE A 9 3.56 -5.61 5.72
N PHE A 10 3.82 -4.71 4.79
CA PHE A 10 2.94 -4.50 3.65
C PHE A 10 2.88 -5.71 2.74
N MET A 11 4.01 -6.36 2.49
CA MET A 11 4.03 -7.60 1.71
C MET A 11 3.18 -8.68 2.35
N GLY A 12 3.24 -8.81 3.67
CA GLY A 12 2.40 -9.75 4.41
C GLY A 12 0.91 -9.44 4.26
N VAL A 13 0.54 -8.18 4.36
CA VAL A 13 -0.86 -7.75 4.18
C VAL A 13 -1.36 -8.06 2.78
N PHE A 14 -0.58 -7.70 1.74
CA PHE A 14 -0.98 -7.94 0.36
C PHE A 14 -1.14 -9.43 0.08
N LYS A 15 -0.21 -10.23 0.56
CA LYS A 15 -0.27 -11.69 0.40
C LYS A 15 -1.51 -12.27 1.08
N SER A 16 -1.84 -11.81 2.29
CA SER A 16 -3.01 -12.30 3.01
C SER A 16 -4.33 -11.94 2.33
N GLU A 17 -4.37 -10.81 1.62
CA GLU A 17 -5.55 -10.36 0.88
C GLU A 17 -5.58 -10.85 -0.57
N GLY A 18 -4.59 -11.64 -0.99
CA GLY A 18 -4.54 -12.16 -2.34
C GLY A 18 -4.20 -11.12 -3.40
N VAL A 19 -3.54 -10.05 -3.01
CA VAL A 19 -3.16 -8.98 -3.93
C VAL A 19 -1.76 -9.22 -4.45
N LYS A 20 -1.60 -9.28 -5.77
CA LYS A 20 -0.28 -9.34 -6.39
C LYS A 20 0.35 -7.97 -6.37
N CYS A 21 1.59 -7.91 -5.95
CA CYS A 21 2.31 -6.65 -5.94
C CYS A 21 3.77 -6.84 -6.37
N GLU A 22 4.35 -5.77 -6.89
CA GLU A 22 5.78 -5.68 -7.17
C GLU A 22 6.33 -4.52 -6.36
N CYS A 23 7.54 -4.68 -5.85
CA CYS A 23 8.21 -3.66 -5.05
C CYS A 23 9.43 -3.17 -5.79
N ASP A 24 9.46 -1.89 -6.13
CA ASP A 24 10.60 -1.24 -6.78
C ASP A 24 11.22 -0.21 -5.85
N ARG A 25 12.51 -0.01 -6.00
CA ARG A 25 13.25 1.02 -5.26
C ARG A 25 13.99 1.89 -6.25
N GLU A 26 13.58 3.16 -6.33
CA GLU A 26 14.21 4.14 -7.21
C GLU A 26 14.37 5.48 -6.49
N PHE A 27 15.54 6.09 -6.60
CA PHE A 27 15.80 7.43 -6.05
C PHE A 27 15.46 7.56 -4.55
N GLY A 28 15.68 6.49 -3.78
CA GLY A 28 15.37 6.48 -2.34
C GLY A 28 13.91 6.31 -2.01
N ILE A 29 13.06 6.13 -3.01
CA ILE A 29 11.63 5.90 -2.84
C ILE A 29 11.33 4.42 -3.06
N ILE A 30 10.49 3.85 -2.20
CA ILE A 30 10.00 2.49 -2.36
C ILE A 30 8.58 2.58 -2.92
N VAL A 31 8.34 1.84 -4.00
CA VAL A 31 7.04 1.83 -4.67
C VAL A 31 6.49 0.41 -4.71
N PHE A 32 5.29 0.22 -4.21
CA PHE A 32 4.54 -1.02 -4.37
C PHE A 32 3.50 -0.84 -5.47
N TRP A 33 3.65 -1.60 -6.55
CA TRP A 33 2.67 -1.66 -7.62
C TRP A 33 1.66 -2.74 -7.31
N LEU A 34 0.41 -2.36 -7.07
CA LEU A 34 -0.66 -3.30 -6.76
C LEU A 34 -1.32 -3.74 -8.05
N MET A 35 -0.83 -4.84 -8.61
CA MET A 35 -1.15 -5.26 -9.97
C MET A 35 -2.64 -5.54 -10.20
N ASN A 36 -3.32 -6.08 -9.17
CA ASN A 36 -4.75 -6.39 -9.29
C ASN A 36 -5.64 -5.16 -9.24
N LEU A 37 -5.14 -4.06 -8.70
CA LEU A 37 -5.95 -2.89 -8.38
C LEU A 37 -5.60 -1.66 -9.19
N ASP A 38 -4.60 -1.76 -10.06
CA ASP A 38 -4.09 -0.64 -10.84
C ASP A 38 -3.79 0.56 -9.96
N ASN A 39 -3.08 0.31 -8.88
CA ASN A 39 -2.81 1.32 -7.86
C ASN A 39 -1.37 1.16 -7.35
N ALA A 40 -0.89 2.15 -6.62
CA ALA A 40 0.46 2.12 -6.06
C ALA A 40 0.52 2.73 -4.67
N ILE A 41 1.51 2.29 -3.90
CA ILE A 41 1.82 2.84 -2.59
C ILE A 41 3.27 3.30 -2.61
N TYR A 42 3.53 4.52 -2.17
CA TYR A 42 4.87 5.11 -2.13
C TYR A 42 5.33 5.25 -0.69
N ILE A 43 6.57 4.85 -0.44
CA ILE A 43 7.24 5.06 0.86
C ILE A 43 8.45 5.95 0.60
N ASP A 44 8.43 7.16 1.15
CA ASP A 44 9.47 8.15 0.96
C ASP A 44 9.82 8.78 2.30
N GLY A 45 10.99 8.44 2.82
CA GLY A 45 11.52 9.06 4.04
C GLY A 45 10.62 8.97 5.27
N GLY A 46 9.87 7.91 5.42
CA GLY A 46 8.96 7.74 6.54
C GLY A 46 7.53 8.19 6.26
N LEU A 47 7.28 8.75 5.08
CA LEU A 47 5.94 9.14 4.65
C LEU A 47 5.39 8.06 3.72
N VAL A 48 4.17 7.62 4.00
CA VAL A 48 3.46 6.65 3.16
C VAL A 48 2.30 7.36 2.47
N SER A 49 2.25 7.25 1.16
CA SER A 49 1.18 7.86 0.37
C SER A 49 0.64 6.86 -0.65
N PHE A 50 -0.60 7.10 -1.04
CA PHE A 50 -1.31 6.24 -1.98
C PHE A 50 -1.50 6.96 -3.31
N CYS A 51 -1.48 6.21 -4.40
CA CYS A 51 -1.76 6.75 -5.72
C CYS A 51 -3.06 6.12 -6.23
N PRO A 52 -4.01 6.94 -6.69
CA PRO A 52 -3.94 8.40 -6.79
C PRO A 52 -4.10 9.11 -5.43
N ASN A 53 -3.29 10.12 -5.23
CA ASN A 53 -3.26 10.89 -3.97
C ASN A 53 -4.58 11.60 -3.64
N SER A 54 -5.41 11.82 -4.64
CA SER A 54 -6.67 12.51 -4.46
C SER A 54 -7.70 11.72 -3.64
N ILE A 55 -7.48 10.42 -3.47
CA ILE A 55 -8.47 9.52 -2.86
C ILE A 55 -8.09 9.15 -1.44
N LEU A 56 -6.81 8.90 -1.20
CA LEU A 56 -6.35 8.37 0.07
C LEU A 56 -5.38 9.33 0.75
N PRO A 57 -5.45 9.43 2.08
CA PRO A 57 -4.59 10.33 2.82
C PRO A 57 -3.14 9.83 2.84
N ARG A 58 -2.26 10.73 3.28
CA ARG A 58 -0.86 10.41 3.54
C ARG A 58 -0.68 10.17 5.03
N TYR A 59 0.18 9.22 5.36
CA TYR A 59 0.49 8.90 6.74
C TYR A 59 1.99 8.84 6.96
N TYR A 60 2.40 9.16 8.16
CA TYR A 60 3.78 8.94 8.58
C TYR A 60 3.96 7.49 9.02
N ARG A 61 5.19 7.04 8.95
CA ARG A 61 5.59 5.68 9.34
C ARG A 61 5.12 5.30 10.75
N GLU A 62 5.06 6.27 11.66
CA GLU A 62 4.62 6.05 13.04
C GLU A 62 3.15 5.64 13.13
N HIS A 63 2.38 5.83 12.09
CA HIS A 63 0.95 5.50 12.04
C HIS A 63 0.69 4.19 11.31
N VAL A 64 1.55 3.20 11.51
CA VAL A 64 1.48 1.91 10.81
C VAL A 64 0.10 1.27 10.92
N ASP A 65 -0.49 1.28 12.11
CA ASP A 65 -1.81 0.66 12.32
C ASP A 65 -2.90 1.35 11.48
N LYS A 66 -2.84 2.67 11.37
CA LYS A 66 -3.77 3.42 10.51
C LYS A 66 -3.54 3.09 9.04
N ILE A 67 -2.28 3.04 8.62
CA ILE A 67 -1.90 2.72 7.24
C ILE A 67 -2.46 1.36 6.87
N ILE A 68 -2.23 0.36 7.71
CA ILE A 68 -2.69 -1.01 7.46
C ILE A 68 -4.21 -1.06 7.36
N ARG A 69 -4.92 -0.40 8.27
CA ARG A 69 -6.40 -0.36 8.24
C ARG A 69 -6.92 0.27 6.96
N VAL A 70 -6.34 1.40 6.55
CA VAL A 70 -6.75 2.07 5.31
C VAL A 70 -6.45 1.19 4.11
N MET A 71 -5.28 0.56 4.05
CA MET A 71 -4.92 -0.36 2.98
C MET A 71 -5.90 -1.53 2.89
N MET A 72 -6.15 -2.21 4.00
CA MET A 72 -7.03 -3.37 4.01
C MET A 72 -8.45 -3.00 3.62
N THR A 73 -8.96 -1.89 4.12
CA THR A 73 -10.29 -1.41 3.76
C THR A 73 -10.38 -1.09 2.28
N THR A 74 -9.40 -0.37 1.74
CA THR A 74 -9.36 0.00 0.33
C THR A 74 -9.28 -1.24 -0.56
N ILE A 75 -8.40 -2.17 -0.23
CA ILE A 75 -8.23 -3.41 -0.99
C ILE A 75 -9.55 -4.20 -1.02
N ARG A 76 -10.17 -4.40 0.12
CA ARG A 76 -11.42 -5.15 0.23
C ARG A 76 -12.55 -4.50 -0.55
N LEU A 77 -12.70 -3.20 -0.45
CA LEU A 77 -13.73 -2.46 -1.19
C LEU A 77 -13.49 -2.52 -2.69
N THR A 78 -12.24 -2.37 -3.12
CA THR A 78 -11.88 -2.42 -4.54
C THR A 78 -12.11 -3.81 -5.13
N LEU A 79 -11.66 -4.85 -4.43
CA LEU A 79 -11.87 -6.23 -4.87
C LEU A 79 -13.35 -6.59 -4.92
N LYS A 80 -14.13 -6.13 -3.93
CA LYS A 80 -15.57 -6.34 -3.92
C LYS A 80 -16.24 -5.65 -5.10
N GLY A 81 -15.85 -4.43 -5.40
CA GLY A 81 -16.35 -3.70 -6.56
C GLY A 81 -16.02 -4.42 -7.87
N ASN A 82 -14.79 -4.92 -8.00
CA ASN A 82 -14.37 -5.65 -9.18
C ASN A 82 -15.12 -6.96 -9.37
N LYS A 83 -15.50 -7.63 -8.29
CA LYS A 83 -16.31 -8.86 -8.37
C LYS A 83 -17.69 -8.62 -8.94
N ASN A 84 -18.22 -7.42 -8.77
CA ASN A 84 -19.56 -7.08 -9.21
C ASN A 84 -19.59 -6.43 -10.60
N ALA A 85 -18.41 -6.28 -11.19
CA ALA A 85 -18.28 -5.67 -12.51
C ALA A 85 -18.60 -6.62 -13.66
#